data_87e93271b8613f95a992a15c31dcaf82
#
_entry.id   87e93271b8613f95a992a15c31dcaf82
#
_cell.length_a   1.000
_cell.length_b   1.000
_cell.length_c   1.000
_cell.angle_alpha   90.00
_cell.angle_beta   90.00
_cell.angle_gamma   90.00
#
_symmetry.space_group_name_H-M   'P 1'
#
loop_
_entity.id
_entity.type
_entity.pdbx_description
1 polymer ?
#
loop_
_entity_poly.entity_id
_entity_poly.type
_entity_poly.pdbx_seq_one_letter_code
_entity_poly.pdbx_strand_id
1 'polypeptide(L)'
;DYDALVQASQRAFAEWRTVPAPKRGEVVRKIGDVLREKKDSLGTLVSMEVGKIKAEGDGEVQEMIDMADFAVGQSRMLYGLSMHSERPRHRMYEHWHPLGPVGVISAFNFPVAVWAWNAFIAAVAGNTVIWKPSPKAGLCAVAVQQICNQVMEQEGFEGVFSLLIADQLEVAEGMVQDPRLPLISFTGSVPVGRKVAQSVAQRLGRCLLELSGNNALIVDETAELDLAVPAIVFGAVGTAGQRCTTTRRLIVHESRYEEVLTQLKHAYAQVKIGNPLDQGILMGPLIDQASVKRFEEALREVQREGGEVVSGGK
;
A
#
# COMPACT_ATOMS: atom_id res chain seq x y z
N ASP A 1 22.95 8.09 -3.69
CA ASP A 1 23.75 7.40 -2.69
C ASP A 1 22.93 7.14 -1.43
N TYR A 2 22.72 5.87 -1.08
CA TYR A 2 21.86 5.43 0.03
C TYR A 2 22.33 5.99 1.38
N ASP A 3 23.61 5.96 1.66
CA ASP A 3 24.17 6.40 2.96
C ASP A 3 23.94 7.90 3.18
N ALA A 4 24.16 8.71 2.15
CA ALA A 4 23.88 10.16 2.23
C ALA A 4 22.39 10.45 2.47
N LEU A 5 21.49 9.66 1.86
CA LEU A 5 20.04 9.76 2.07
C LEU A 5 19.65 9.45 3.53
N VAL A 6 20.19 8.36 4.10
CA VAL A 6 19.94 7.99 5.50
C VAL A 6 20.46 9.07 6.46
N GLN A 7 21.67 9.60 6.23
CA GLN A 7 22.22 10.67 7.03
C GLN A 7 21.38 11.95 6.95
N ALA A 8 20.88 12.31 5.75
CA ALA A 8 19.98 13.46 5.59
C ALA A 8 18.68 13.25 6.38
N SER A 9 18.08 12.06 6.29
CA SER A 9 16.87 11.70 7.04
C SER A 9 17.10 11.74 8.56
N GLN A 10 18.28 11.33 9.06
CA GLN A 10 18.63 11.41 10.47
C GLN A 10 18.75 12.87 10.94
N ARG A 11 19.36 13.76 10.13
CA ARG A 11 19.42 15.21 10.45
C ARG A 11 18.01 15.80 10.50
N ALA A 12 17.19 15.54 9.49
CA ALA A 12 15.80 15.99 9.48
C ALA A 12 15.01 15.46 10.68
N PHE A 13 15.23 14.21 11.09
CA PHE A 13 14.59 13.64 12.27
C PHE A 13 14.94 14.40 13.55
N ALA A 14 16.19 14.81 13.73
CA ALA A 14 16.61 15.54 14.93
C ALA A 14 15.81 16.85 15.13
N GLU A 15 15.43 17.51 14.04
CA GLU A 15 14.60 18.72 14.04
C GLU A 15 13.10 18.39 14.10
N TRP A 16 12.62 17.52 13.20
CA TRP A 16 11.20 17.19 13.05
C TRP A 16 10.57 16.62 14.32
N ARG A 17 11.30 15.79 15.06
CA ARG A 17 10.84 15.22 16.33
C ARG A 17 10.52 16.28 17.41
N THR A 18 11.11 17.47 17.32
CA THR A 18 10.86 18.56 18.26
C THR A 18 9.67 19.42 17.89
N VAL A 19 9.18 19.33 16.65
CA VAL A 19 7.99 20.05 16.18
C VAL A 19 6.76 19.46 16.89
N PRO A 20 5.88 20.27 17.50
CA PRO A 20 4.66 19.74 18.13
C PRO A 20 3.79 18.94 17.16
N ALA A 21 3.23 17.81 17.61
CA ALA A 21 2.44 16.93 16.77
C ALA A 21 1.32 17.62 15.96
N PRO A 22 0.51 18.57 16.54
CA PRO A 22 -0.46 19.31 15.76
C PRO A 22 0.13 20.18 14.65
N LYS A 23 1.36 20.65 14.80
CA LYS A 23 2.07 21.39 13.74
C LYS A 23 2.53 20.45 12.62
N ARG A 24 3.02 19.26 12.97
CA ARG A 24 3.31 18.20 11.98
C ARG A 24 2.05 17.81 11.21
N GLY A 25 0.90 17.69 11.92
CA GLY A 25 -0.39 17.44 11.30
C GLY A 25 -0.79 18.55 10.31
N GLU A 26 -0.52 19.83 10.61
CA GLU A 26 -0.80 20.94 9.72
C GLU A 26 0.01 20.86 8.41
N VAL A 27 1.26 20.45 8.48
CA VAL A 27 2.09 20.21 7.27
C VAL A 27 1.51 19.07 6.44
N VAL A 28 1.13 17.95 7.07
CA VAL A 28 0.50 16.81 6.37
C VAL A 28 -0.84 17.23 5.74
N ARG A 29 -1.63 18.07 6.41
CA ARG A 29 -2.87 18.62 5.85
C ARG A 29 -2.60 19.37 4.55
N LYS A 30 -1.58 20.22 4.49
CA LYS A 30 -1.22 20.98 3.27
C LYS A 30 -0.79 20.04 2.13
N ILE A 31 -0.11 18.93 2.43
CA ILE A 31 0.16 17.89 1.44
C ILE A 31 -1.16 17.31 0.93
N GLY A 32 -2.10 17.00 1.82
CA GLY A 32 -3.45 16.51 1.47
C GLY A 32 -4.22 17.48 0.57
N ASP A 33 -4.09 18.79 0.81
CA ASP A 33 -4.73 19.82 -0.02
C ASP A 33 -4.17 19.81 -1.46
N VAL A 34 -2.84 19.73 -1.63
CA VAL A 34 -2.21 19.62 -2.95
C VAL A 34 -2.58 18.30 -3.64
N LEU A 35 -2.71 17.20 -2.90
CA LEU A 35 -3.19 15.93 -3.45
C LEU A 35 -4.62 16.03 -3.98
N ARG A 36 -5.51 16.77 -3.29
CA ARG A 36 -6.88 17.04 -3.78
C ARG A 36 -6.88 17.80 -5.10
N GLU A 37 -6.05 18.84 -5.20
CA GLU A 37 -5.93 19.63 -6.43
C GLU A 37 -5.40 18.80 -7.61
N LYS A 38 -4.47 17.85 -7.33
CA LYS A 38 -3.81 17.03 -8.35
C LYS A 38 -4.42 15.64 -8.53
N LYS A 39 -5.57 15.36 -7.89
CA LYS A 39 -6.16 14.02 -7.86
C LYS A 39 -6.35 13.42 -9.24
N ASP A 40 -6.93 14.15 -10.17
CA ASP A 40 -7.21 13.69 -11.53
C ASP A 40 -5.92 13.33 -12.29
N SER A 41 -4.93 14.23 -12.28
CA SER A 41 -3.66 14.01 -12.99
C SER A 41 -2.82 12.88 -12.38
N LEU A 42 -2.76 12.81 -11.06
CA LEU A 42 -2.04 11.74 -10.36
C LEU A 42 -2.75 10.39 -10.53
N GLY A 43 -4.08 10.35 -10.46
CA GLY A 43 -4.87 9.15 -10.73
C GLY A 43 -4.70 8.64 -12.17
N THR A 44 -4.60 9.57 -13.14
CA THR A 44 -4.24 9.22 -14.52
C THR A 44 -2.85 8.60 -14.61
N LEU A 45 -1.86 9.18 -13.92
CA LEU A 45 -0.51 8.63 -13.89
C LEU A 45 -0.48 7.21 -13.29
N VAL A 46 -1.21 6.98 -12.19
CA VAL A 46 -1.37 5.63 -11.58
C VAL A 46 -1.95 4.65 -12.59
N SER A 47 -3.00 5.05 -13.32
CA SER A 47 -3.62 4.21 -14.35
C SER A 47 -2.65 3.87 -15.47
N MET A 48 -1.87 4.83 -15.95
CA MET A 48 -0.90 4.64 -17.03
C MET A 48 0.25 3.73 -16.61
N GLU A 49 0.77 3.88 -15.39
CA GLU A 49 1.96 3.15 -14.94
C GLU A 49 1.63 1.73 -14.47
N VAL A 50 0.48 1.51 -13.84
CA VAL A 50 0.10 0.23 -13.23
C VAL A 50 -0.89 -0.57 -14.07
N GLY A 51 -1.63 0.08 -14.95
CA GLY A 51 -2.68 -0.54 -15.75
C GLY A 51 -4.04 -0.60 -15.07
N LYS A 52 -4.24 0.07 -13.93
CA LYS A 52 -5.55 0.20 -13.27
C LYS A 52 -6.49 1.05 -14.10
N ILE A 53 -7.79 0.76 -14.08
CA ILE A 53 -8.78 1.66 -14.67
C ILE A 53 -8.77 3.02 -13.97
N LYS A 54 -9.17 4.08 -14.69
CA LYS A 54 -9.13 5.47 -14.18
C LYS A 54 -9.82 5.63 -12.83
N ALA A 55 -10.96 4.99 -12.62
CA ALA A 55 -11.69 5.04 -11.36
C ALA A 55 -10.88 4.45 -10.17
N GLU A 56 -10.10 3.39 -10.41
CA GLU A 56 -9.21 2.82 -9.41
C GLU A 56 -7.98 3.71 -9.15
N GLY A 57 -7.42 4.33 -10.19
CA GLY A 57 -6.32 5.29 -10.05
C GLY A 57 -6.73 6.52 -9.22
N ASP A 58 -7.91 7.09 -9.50
CA ASP A 58 -8.47 8.21 -8.72
C ASP A 58 -8.81 7.79 -7.29
N GLY A 59 -9.32 6.58 -7.11
CA GLY A 59 -9.61 6.00 -5.80
C GLY A 59 -8.36 5.86 -4.95
N GLU A 60 -7.25 5.46 -5.54
CA GLU A 60 -5.97 5.33 -4.84
C GLU A 60 -5.44 6.69 -4.36
N VAL A 61 -5.56 7.73 -5.17
CA VAL A 61 -5.22 9.09 -4.72
C VAL A 61 -6.17 9.58 -3.65
N GLN A 62 -7.46 9.21 -3.72
CA GLN A 62 -8.42 9.50 -2.65
C GLN A 62 -7.99 8.87 -1.32
N GLU A 63 -7.51 7.64 -1.33
CA GLU A 63 -6.97 6.99 -0.12
C GLU A 63 -5.79 7.77 0.49
N MET A 64 -4.91 8.35 -0.34
CA MET A 64 -3.84 9.22 0.18
C MET A 64 -4.43 10.45 0.91
N ILE A 65 -5.46 11.07 0.32
CA ILE A 65 -6.14 12.24 0.88
C ILE A 65 -6.79 11.87 2.22
N ASP A 66 -7.53 10.76 2.26
CA ASP A 66 -8.21 10.28 3.45
C ASP A 66 -7.20 9.96 4.57
N MET A 67 -6.05 9.40 4.22
CA MET A 67 -4.96 9.14 5.17
C MET A 67 -4.28 10.42 5.66
N ALA A 68 -4.18 11.46 4.85
CA ALA A 68 -3.71 12.76 5.31
C ALA A 68 -4.68 13.34 6.36
N ASP A 69 -5.99 13.31 6.09
CA ASP A 69 -7.01 13.77 7.02
C ASP A 69 -7.02 12.95 8.33
N PHE A 70 -6.90 11.63 8.22
CA PHE A 70 -6.78 10.75 9.38
C PHE A 70 -5.54 11.08 10.23
N ALA A 71 -4.38 11.27 9.61
CA ALA A 71 -3.14 11.61 10.29
C ALA A 71 -3.23 12.97 10.98
N VAL A 72 -3.92 13.96 10.37
CA VAL A 72 -4.22 15.25 11.01
C VAL A 72 -5.01 15.05 12.30
N GLY A 73 -6.06 14.22 12.28
CA GLY A 73 -6.82 13.87 13.47
C GLY A 73 -5.93 13.22 14.55
N GLN A 74 -5.11 12.23 14.15
CA GLN A 74 -4.18 11.54 15.04
C GLN A 74 -3.16 12.49 15.68
N SER A 75 -2.77 13.59 15.03
CA SER A 75 -1.82 14.54 15.57
C SER A 75 -2.20 15.12 16.94
N ARG A 76 -3.49 15.08 17.28
CA ARG A 76 -4.04 15.55 18.57
C ARG A 76 -4.40 14.42 19.52
N MET A 77 -4.19 13.16 19.10
CA MET A 77 -4.56 11.96 19.84
C MET A 77 -3.34 11.13 20.28
N LEU A 78 -2.13 11.68 20.19
CA LEU A 78 -0.88 11.03 20.62
C LEU A 78 -0.69 11.18 22.15
N TYR A 79 -1.69 10.83 22.91
CA TYR A 79 -1.69 10.84 24.38
C TYR A 79 -1.49 9.43 24.94
N GLY A 80 -0.89 9.37 26.12
CA GLY A 80 -0.75 8.13 26.88
C GLY A 80 -1.61 8.13 28.16
N LEU A 81 -1.55 7.03 28.89
CA LEU A 81 -2.22 6.86 30.17
C LEU A 81 -1.51 7.60 31.28
N SER A 82 -2.27 8.12 32.24
CA SER A 82 -1.74 8.63 33.52
C SER A 82 -2.22 7.71 34.63
N MET A 83 -1.28 7.19 35.43
CA MET A 83 -1.54 6.17 36.43
C MET A 83 -1.08 6.61 37.81
N HIS A 84 -1.73 6.10 38.88
CA HIS A 84 -1.25 6.24 40.22
C HIS A 84 -0.06 5.31 40.50
N SER A 85 0.88 5.78 41.30
CA SER A 85 1.97 4.95 41.83
C SER A 85 1.63 4.48 43.25
N GLU A 86 1.99 3.28 43.59
CA GLU A 86 1.98 2.75 44.95
C GLU A 86 3.09 3.35 45.84
N ARG A 87 4.05 4.06 45.22
CA ARG A 87 5.15 4.72 45.94
C ARG A 87 4.81 6.17 46.24
N PRO A 88 5.08 6.67 47.49
CA PRO A 88 4.88 8.06 47.80
C PRO A 88 5.76 8.98 46.96
N ARG A 89 5.21 10.12 46.55
CA ARG A 89 5.90 11.14 45.74
C ARG A 89 6.32 10.66 44.34
N HIS A 90 5.71 9.60 43.80
CA HIS A 90 5.92 9.11 42.43
C HIS A 90 4.70 9.37 41.58
N ARG A 91 4.92 9.68 40.31
CA ARG A 91 3.93 9.82 39.28
C ARG A 91 4.30 8.90 38.13
N MET A 92 3.32 8.18 37.54
CA MET A 92 3.48 7.30 36.42
C MET A 92 2.62 7.80 35.28
N TYR A 93 3.18 7.84 34.09
CA TYR A 93 2.47 8.16 32.85
C TYR A 93 3.19 7.55 31.65
N GLU A 94 2.44 7.32 30.59
CA GLU A 94 2.95 6.91 29.27
C GLU A 94 3.18 8.17 28.41
N HIS A 95 4.26 8.17 27.68
CA HIS A 95 4.56 9.19 26.69
C HIS A 95 5.12 8.54 25.44
N TRP A 96 4.46 8.77 24.30
CA TRP A 96 4.88 8.23 23.03
C TRP A 96 5.97 9.10 22.40
N HIS A 97 7.07 8.47 22.03
CA HIS A 97 8.19 9.12 21.36
C HIS A 97 8.36 8.55 19.94
N PRO A 98 8.80 9.37 18.98
CA PRO A 98 9.13 8.89 17.65
C PRO A 98 10.31 7.92 17.67
N LEU A 99 10.30 6.98 16.75
CA LEU A 99 11.31 5.91 16.66
C LEU A 99 12.62 6.38 16.01
N GLY A 100 12.52 7.23 14.97
CA GLY A 100 13.64 7.60 14.12
C GLY A 100 13.24 7.68 12.65
N PRO A 101 14.20 7.64 11.72
CA PRO A 101 13.92 7.39 10.33
C PRO A 101 13.28 6.01 10.14
N VAL A 102 12.18 5.93 9.40
CA VAL A 102 11.51 4.66 9.10
C VAL A 102 11.59 4.34 7.61
N GLY A 103 11.82 3.08 7.29
CA GLY A 103 11.83 2.60 5.91
C GLY A 103 10.46 2.13 5.48
N VAL A 104 9.95 2.63 4.35
CA VAL A 104 8.71 2.16 3.73
C VAL A 104 9.04 1.55 2.37
N ILE A 105 8.81 0.25 2.21
CA ILE A 105 8.98 -0.48 0.95
C ILE A 105 7.59 -0.84 0.45
N SER A 106 7.18 -0.26 -0.69
CA SER A 106 5.85 -0.44 -1.25
C SER A 106 5.86 -1.29 -2.52
N ALA A 107 4.73 -1.97 -2.79
CA ALA A 107 4.51 -2.77 -3.97
C ALA A 107 3.96 -1.93 -5.14
N PHE A 108 4.03 -2.50 -6.36
CA PHE A 108 3.62 -1.79 -7.58
C PHE A 108 2.12 -1.59 -7.70
N ASN A 109 1.32 -2.48 -7.13
CA ASN A 109 -0.12 -2.55 -7.37
C ASN A 109 -0.92 -1.44 -6.67
N PHE A 110 -0.35 -0.83 -5.64
CA PHE A 110 -0.83 0.40 -4.99
C PHE A 110 0.36 1.36 -4.84
N PRO A 111 0.80 1.99 -5.95
CA PRO A 111 2.06 2.71 -5.98
C PRO A 111 2.11 3.96 -5.09
N VAL A 112 0.97 4.53 -4.72
CA VAL A 112 0.93 5.78 -3.94
C VAL A 112 0.19 5.64 -2.61
N ALA A 113 -0.95 4.92 -2.56
CA ALA A 113 -1.77 4.80 -1.35
C ALA A 113 -1.04 4.10 -0.20
N VAL A 114 -0.41 2.96 -0.48
CA VAL A 114 0.32 2.16 0.55
C VAL A 114 1.43 2.96 1.21
N TRP A 115 2.13 3.79 0.44
CA TRP A 115 3.11 4.71 1.02
C TRP A 115 2.43 5.72 1.97
N ALA A 116 1.34 6.34 1.54
CA ALA A 116 0.63 7.35 2.33
C ALA A 116 0.09 6.79 3.65
N TRP A 117 -0.43 5.56 3.66
CA TRP A 117 -0.91 4.90 4.89
C TRP A 117 0.16 4.86 5.97
N ASN A 118 1.39 4.59 5.59
CA ASN A 118 2.52 4.49 6.51
C ASN A 118 3.17 5.86 6.76
N ALA A 119 3.43 6.63 5.71
CA ALA A 119 4.25 7.82 5.75
C ALA A 119 3.61 8.98 6.52
N PHE A 120 2.31 9.24 6.30
CA PHE A 120 1.64 10.37 6.97
C PHE A 120 1.48 10.12 8.46
N ILE A 121 1.14 8.90 8.87
CA ILE A 121 1.09 8.53 10.29
C ILE A 121 2.48 8.61 10.92
N ALA A 122 3.50 8.07 10.24
CA ALA A 122 4.88 8.14 10.73
C ALA A 122 5.35 9.59 10.91
N ALA A 123 5.07 10.45 9.93
CA ALA A 123 5.45 11.86 9.99
C ALA A 123 4.75 12.59 11.14
N VAL A 124 3.45 12.40 11.32
CA VAL A 124 2.69 13.00 12.43
C VAL A 124 3.18 12.49 13.78
N ALA A 125 3.57 11.22 13.88
CA ALA A 125 4.20 10.67 15.08
C ALA A 125 5.63 11.21 15.33
N GLY A 126 6.20 11.99 14.39
CA GLY A 126 7.51 12.65 14.54
C GLY A 126 8.68 11.88 13.93
N ASN A 127 8.41 10.86 13.13
CA ASN A 127 9.42 10.12 12.39
C ASN A 127 9.70 10.78 11.03
N THR A 128 10.86 10.51 10.45
CA THR A 128 11.14 10.75 9.03
C THR A 128 10.98 9.45 8.24
N VAL A 129 10.75 9.55 6.94
CA VAL A 129 10.40 8.41 6.09
C VAL A 129 11.33 8.32 4.89
N ILE A 130 11.93 7.16 4.70
CA ILE A 130 12.64 6.80 3.48
C ILE A 130 11.77 5.80 2.71
N TRP A 131 11.28 6.23 1.56
CA TRP A 131 10.43 5.43 0.69
C TRP A 131 11.21 4.74 -0.40
N LYS A 132 11.12 3.43 -0.44
CA LYS A 132 11.58 2.61 -1.59
C LYS A 132 10.38 2.01 -2.29
N PRO A 133 9.92 2.60 -3.40
CA PRO A 133 8.84 2.05 -4.21
C PRO A 133 9.29 0.79 -4.97
N SER A 134 8.33 0.07 -5.52
CA SER A 134 8.61 -0.92 -6.55
C SER A 134 9.23 -0.24 -7.78
N PRO A 135 10.28 -0.79 -8.39
CA PRO A 135 10.86 -0.22 -9.62
C PRO A 135 9.88 -0.23 -10.82
N LYS A 136 8.78 -0.98 -10.72
CA LYS A 136 7.71 -1.03 -11.74
C LYS A 136 6.74 0.15 -11.69
N ALA A 137 6.83 1.01 -10.67
CA ALA A 137 5.92 2.14 -10.45
C ALA A 137 6.71 3.36 -9.92
N GLY A 138 7.81 3.69 -10.59
CA GLY A 138 8.73 4.75 -10.17
C GLY A 138 8.23 6.16 -10.46
N LEU A 139 7.48 6.37 -11.54
CA LEU A 139 6.99 7.70 -11.93
C LEU A 139 5.95 8.23 -10.94
N CYS A 140 5.04 7.38 -10.49
CA CYS A 140 4.10 7.74 -9.43
C CYS A 140 4.82 8.18 -8.15
N ALA A 141 5.88 7.47 -7.77
CA ALA A 141 6.67 7.80 -6.60
C ALA A 141 7.39 9.15 -6.73
N VAL A 142 7.97 9.44 -7.90
CA VAL A 142 8.60 10.73 -8.18
C VAL A 142 7.58 11.87 -8.10
N ALA A 143 6.39 11.69 -8.69
CA ALA A 143 5.34 12.71 -8.66
C ALA A 143 4.88 13.02 -7.23
N VAL A 144 4.68 11.98 -6.40
CA VAL A 144 4.31 12.15 -4.98
C VAL A 144 5.42 12.81 -4.19
N GLN A 145 6.68 12.40 -4.40
CA GLN A 145 7.82 13.01 -3.72
C GLN A 145 7.95 14.50 -4.06
N GLN A 146 7.71 14.90 -5.31
CA GLN A 146 7.72 16.31 -5.70
C GLN A 146 6.64 17.13 -5.00
N ILE A 147 5.42 16.56 -4.85
CA ILE A 147 4.35 17.19 -4.07
C ILE A 147 4.78 17.40 -2.62
N CYS A 148 5.34 16.37 -2.01
CA CYS A 148 5.85 16.46 -0.64
C CYS A 148 6.95 17.50 -0.51
N ASN A 149 7.94 17.50 -1.40
CA ASN A 149 9.05 18.45 -1.37
C ASN A 149 8.56 19.89 -1.48
N GLN A 150 7.63 20.17 -2.41
CA GLN A 150 7.07 21.51 -2.59
C GLN A 150 6.44 22.04 -1.29
N VAL A 151 5.65 21.23 -0.60
CA VAL A 151 4.99 21.65 0.64
C VAL A 151 6.00 21.77 1.78
N MET A 152 6.90 20.79 1.89
CA MET A 152 7.91 20.78 2.97
C MET A 152 8.85 21.96 2.87
N GLU A 153 9.28 22.36 1.66
CA GLU A 153 10.11 23.54 1.43
C GLU A 153 9.39 24.82 1.85
N GLN A 154 8.10 24.97 1.48
CA GLN A 154 7.27 26.11 1.89
C GLN A 154 7.11 26.24 3.41
N GLU A 155 7.12 25.11 4.12
CA GLU A 155 6.98 25.04 5.58
C GLU A 155 8.32 25.08 6.32
N GLY A 156 9.43 25.15 5.59
CA GLY A 156 10.80 25.23 6.16
C GLY A 156 11.33 23.91 6.69
N PHE A 157 10.81 22.78 6.18
CA PHE A 157 11.27 21.44 6.55
C PHE A 157 11.78 20.69 5.33
N GLU A 158 12.95 20.08 5.44
CA GLU A 158 13.54 19.25 4.39
C GLU A 158 13.86 17.84 4.92
N GLY A 159 13.83 16.84 4.04
CA GLY A 159 14.28 15.48 4.37
C GLY A 159 13.35 14.66 5.28
N VAL A 160 12.15 15.17 5.60
CA VAL A 160 11.15 14.38 6.35
C VAL A 160 10.63 13.23 5.51
N PHE A 161 10.36 13.47 4.22
CA PHE A 161 10.07 12.44 3.24
C PHE A 161 11.20 12.37 2.24
N SER A 162 11.74 11.19 2.03
CA SER A 162 12.85 10.93 1.12
C SER A 162 12.54 9.75 0.22
N LEU A 163 12.93 9.82 -1.06
CA LEU A 163 12.68 8.79 -2.06
C LEU A 163 13.98 8.08 -2.44
N LEU A 164 13.96 6.74 -2.39
CA LEU A 164 15.03 5.86 -2.81
C LEU A 164 14.57 5.01 -4.00
N ILE A 165 14.89 5.40 -5.22
CA ILE A 165 14.65 4.59 -6.41
C ILE A 165 15.86 3.69 -6.65
N ALA A 166 15.65 2.39 -6.56
CA ALA A 166 16.65 1.39 -6.85
C ALA A 166 15.99 0.11 -7.36
N ASP A 167 16.56 -0.46 -8.40
CA ASP A 167 16.22 -1.76 -8.97
C ASP A 167 17.15 -2.88 -8.44
N GLN A 168 18.33 -2.52 -7.94
CA GLN A 168 19.30 -3.45 -7.38
C GLN A 168 18.79 -4.02 -6.06
N LEU A 169 18.82 -5.35 -5.95
CA LEU A 169 18.37 -6.07 -4.75
C LEU A 169 19.22 -5.72 -3.53
N GLU A 170 20.52 -5.52 -3.71
CA GLU A 170 21.49 -5.21 -2.66
C GLU A 170 21.15 -3.91 -1.93
N VAL A 171 20.62 -2.91 -2.64
CA VAL A 171 20.18 -1.65 -2.04
C VAL A 171 18.97 -1.87 -1.14
N ALA A 172 18.00 -2.69 -1.58
CA ALA A 172 16.83 -3.03 -0.79
C ALA A 172 17.19 -3.87 0.45
N GLU A 173 18.09 -4.84 0.30
CA GLU A 173 18.60 -5.66 1.40
C GLU A 173 19.42 -4.81 2.39
N GLY A 174 20.27 -3.90 1.90
CA GLY A 174 20.99 -2.93 2.71
C GLY A 174 20.06 -2.07 3.55
N MET A 175 18.97 -1.57 2.95
CA MET A 175 17.95 -0.79 3.68
C MET A 175 17.27 -1.59 4.80
N VAL A 176 16.95 -2.87 4.55
CA VAL A 176 16.32 -3.76 5.54
C VAL A 176 17.26 -4.07 6.70
N GLN A 177 18.54 -4.22 6.41
CA GLN A 177 19.58 -4.56 7.40
C GLN A 177 20.11 -3.34 8.19
N ASP A 178 19.81 -2.11 7.76
CA ASP A 178 20.35 -0.89 8.34
C ASP A 178 19.79 -0.62 9.74
N PRO A 179 20.62 -0.64 10.81
CA PRO A 179 20.16 -0.38 12.17
C PRO A 179 19.73 1.08 12.40
N ARG A 180 20.09 2.01 11.52
CA ARG A 180 19.65 3.41 11.57
C ARG A 180 18.16 3.58 11.23
N LEU A 181 17.53 2.54 10.66
CA LEU A 181 16.10 2.48 10.37
C LEU A 181 15.40 1.55 11.40
N PRO A 182 14.96 2.03 12.54
CA PRO A 182 14.41 1.20 13.63
C PRO A 182 13.14 0.44 13.24
N LEU A 183 12.41 0.91 12.23
CA LEU A 183 11.21 0.28 11.68
C LEU A 183 11.31 0.16 10.16
N ILE A 184 11.01 -1.03 9.65
CA ILE A 184 10.77 -1.28 8.23
C ILE A 184 9.29 -1.66 8.05
N SER A 185 8.56 -0.89 7.26
CA SER A 185 7.25 -1.26 6.74
C SER A 185 7.42 -1.84 5.34
N PHE A 186 7.03 -3.08 5.15
CA PHE A 186 7.17 -3.80 3.88
C PHE A 186 5.82 -4.29 3.39
N THR A 187 5.47 -3.92 2.15
CA THR A 187 4.30 -4.45 1.44
C THR A 187 4.77 -5.22 0.20
N GLY A 188 4.39 -6.49 0.10
CA GLY A 188 4.80 -7.32 -1.02
C GLY A 188 4.44 -8.79 -0.89
N SER A 189 5.24 -9.66 -1.54
CA SER A 189 4.99 -11.10 -1.52
C SER A 189 5.39 -11.76 -0.20
N VAL A 190 4.69 -12.83 0.18
CA VAL A 190 5.00 -13.63 1.39
C VAL A 190 6.45 -14.13 1.43
N PRO A 191 7.02 -14.69 0.35
CA PRO A 191 8.42 -15.14 0.37
C PRO A 191 9.42 -14.03 0.68
N VAL A 192 9.22 -12.83 0.12
CA VAL A 192 10.08 -11.66 0.39
C VAL A 192 9.84 -11.12 1.80
N GLY A 193 8.58 -11.03 2.23
CA GLY A 193 8.24 -10.59 3.59
C GLY A 193 8.87 -11.46 4.67
N ARG A 194 8.95 -12.78 4.48
CA ARG A 194 9.68 -13.69 5.39
C ARG A 194 11.17 -13.33 5.51
N LYS A 195 11.82 -13.03 4.38
CA LYS A 195 13.23 -12.60 4.37
C LYS A 195 13.41 -11.26 5.09
N VAL A 196 12.52 -10.31 4.83
CA VAL A 196 12.52 -9.00 5.51
C VAL A 196 12.38 -9.20 7.03
N ALA A 197 11.41 -10.00 7.47
CA ALA A 197 11.20 -10.29 8.89
C ALA A 197 12.45 -10.88 9.54
N GLN A 198 13.09 -11.87 8.90
CA GLN A 198 14.31 -12.48 9.40
C GLN A 198 15.47 -11.49 9.52
N SER A 199 15.71 -10.69 8.48
CA SER A 199 16.79 -9.70 8.46
C SER A 199 16.58 -8.60 9.52
N VAL A 200 15.35 -8.11 9.68
CA VAL A 200 15.04 -7.09 10.70
C VAL A 200 15.14 -7.69 12.12
N ALA A 201 14.69 -8.92 12.32
CA ALA A 201 14.80 -9.60 13.63
C ALA A 201 16.26 -9.82 14.05
N GLN A 202 17.17 -10.14 13.12
CA GLN A 202 18.60 -10.33 13.42
C GLN A 202 19.25 -9.09 14.08
N ARG A 203 18.77 -7.89 13.74
CA ARG A 203 19.26 -6.64 14.33
C ARG A 203 18.35 -6.09 15.44
N LEU A 204 17.39 -6.86 15.92
CA LEU A 204 16.39 -6.48 16.95
C LEU A 204 15.56 -5.24 16.54
N GLY A 205 15.40 -5.00 15.23
CA GLY A 205 14.55 -3.96 14.67
C GLY A 205 13.07 -4.33 14.71
N ARG A 206 12.22 -3.39 14.30
CA ARG A 206 10.78 -3.61 14.16
C ARG A 206 10.41 -3.74 12.69
N CYS A 207 9.47 -4.61 12.36
CA CYS A 207 8.89 -4.65 11.03
C CYS A 207 7.36 -4.71 11.08
N LEU A 208 6.73 -4.06 10.12
CA LEU A 208 5.32 -4.16 9.80
C LEU A 208 5.23 -4.80 8.41
N LEU A 209 4.49 -5.89 8.29
CA LEU A 209 4.42 -6.68 7.07
C LEU A 209 2.99 -6.72 6.56
N GLU A 210 2.77 -6.18 5.36
CA GLU A 210 1.55 -6.30 4.59
C GLU A 210 1.83 -7.22 3.39
N LEU A 211 1.26 -8.42 3.42
CA LEU A 211 1.61 -9.48 2.49
C LEU A 211 0.40 -9.95 1.68
N SER A 212 0.67 -10.70 0.61
CA SER A 212 -0.37 -11.31 -0.21
C SER A 212 -1.12 -12.41 0.54
N GLY A 213 -2.34 -12.67 0.11
CA GLY A 213 -3.21 -13.72 0.63
C GLY A 213 -3.74 -14.65 -0.46
N ASN A 214 -4.38 -15.73 -0.04
CA ASN A 214 -5.19 -16.62 -0.89
C ASN A 214 -6.65 -16.52 -0.46
N ASN A 215 -7.25 -15.36 -0.70
CA ASN A 215 -8.52 -14.93 -0.13
C ASN A 215 -9.68 -15.80 -0.63
N ALA A 216 -10.59 -16.12 0.28
CA ALA A 216 -11.79 -16.88 0.00
C ALA A 216 -13.03 -16.01 0.19
N LEU A 217 -14.05 -16.25 -0.66
CA LEU A 217 -15.41 -15.78 -0.45
C LEU A 217 -16.30 -17.03 -0.32
N ILE A 218 -17.15 -17.04 0.71
CA ILE A 218 -18.02 -18.16 1.03
C ILE A 218 -19.45 -17.78 0.61
N VAL A 219 -20.06 -18.62 -0.19
CA VAL A 219 -21.46 -18.52 -0.62
C VAL A 219 -22.22 -19.71 -0.05
N ASP A 220 -22.98 -19.50 1.01
CA ASP A 220 -23.80 -20.52 1.63
C ASP A 220 -25.20 -20.63 0.96
N GLU A 221 -26.05 -21.51 1.47
CA GLU A 221 -27.41 -21.73 0.91
C GLU A 221 -28.32 -20.51 1.02
N THR A 222 -28.06 -19.60 1.99
CA THR A 222 -28.86 -18.42 2.28
C THR A 222 -28.35 -17.16 1.57
N ALA A 223 -27.22 -17.24 0.85
CA ALA A 223 -26.59 -16.08 0.25
C ALA A 223 -27.49 -15.41 -0.81
N GLU A 224 -27.54 -14.07 -0.76
CA GLU A 224 -28.21 -13.24 -1.74
C GLU A 224 -27.31 -13.06 -2.96
N LEU A 225 -27.61 -13.76 -4.08
CA LEU A 225 -26.74 -13.78 -5.24
C LEU A 225 -26.64 -12.44 -5.97
N ASP A 226 -27.68 -11.61 -5.89
CA ASP A 226 -27.68 -10.26 -6.46
C ASP A 226 -26.62 -9.35 -5.80
N LEU A 227 -26.21 -9.65 -4.56
CA LEU A 227 -25.10 -9.01 -3.86
C LEU A 227 -23.80 -9.78 -4.04
N ALA A 228 -23.83 -11.10 -3.94
CA ALA A 228 -22.64 -11.95 -3.94
C ALA A 228 -21.93 -11.94 -5.30
N VAL A 229 -22.66 -12.06 -6.42
CA VAL A 229 -22.06 -12.15 -7.75
C VAL A 229 -21.31 -10.88 -8.15
N PRO A 230 -21.86 -9.66 -8.00
CA PRO A 230 -21.10 -8.44 -8.24
C PRO A 230 -19.88 -8.30 -7.32
N ALA A 231 -19.99 -8.69 -6.05
CA ALA A 231 -18.87 -8.65 -5.09
C ALA A 231 -17.74 -9.62 -5.49
N ILE A 232 -18.08 -10.82 -5.94
CA ILE A 232 -17.12 -11.81 -6.46
C ILE A 232 -16.37 -11.25 -7.69
N VAL A 233 -17.11 -10.73 -8.65
CA VAL A 233 -16.53 -10.19 -9.90
C VAL A 233 -15.62 -9.00 -9.58
N PHE A 234 -16.11 -8.05 -8.81
CA PHE A 234 -15.31 -6.88 -8.38
C PHE A 234 -14.05 -7.31 -7.64
N GLY A 235 -14.17 -8.22 -6.68
CA GLY A 235 -13.04 -8.72 -5.90
C GLY A 235 -12.01 -9.50 -6.71
N ALA A 236 -12.41 -10.13 -7.81
CA ALA A 236 -11.52 -10.91 -8.67
C ALA A 236 -10.89 -10.08 -9.80
N VAL A 237 -11.66 -9.15 -10.40
CA VAL A 237 -11.26 -8.39 -11.59
C VAL A 237 -10.48 -7.13 -11.26
N GLY A 238 -10.73 -6.52 -10.11
CA GLY A 238 -10.11 -5.28 -9.71
C GLY A 238 -8.58 -5.32 -9.81
N THR A 239 -7.98 -4.31 -10.43
CA THR A 239 -6.54 -4.22 -10.74
C THR A 239 -6.02 -5.47 -11.49
N ALA A 240 -6.82 -6.07 -12.37
CA ALA A 240 -6.54 -7.31 -13.09
C ALA A 240 -6.12 -8.48 -12.16
N GLY A 241 -6.76 -8.59 -10.97
CA GLY A 241 -6.44 -9.62 -9.97
C GLY A 241 -5.12 -9.43 -9.22
N GLN A 242 -4.47 -8.27 -9.35
CA GLN A 242 -3.15 -8.00 -8.76
C GLN A 242 -3.22 -7.34 -7.38
N ARG A 243 -4.28 -7.59 -6.59
CA ARG A 243 -4.41 -7.08 -5.22
C ARG A 243 -4.08 -8.15 -4.18
N CYS A 244 -3.61 -7.72 -3.02
CA CYS A 244 -3.50 -8.58 -1.84
C CYS A 244 -4.88 -9.13 -1.41
N THR A 245 -5.94 -8.36 -1.66
CA THR A 245 -7.35 -8.67 -1.34
C THR A 245 -8.11 -9.36 -2.46
N THR A 246 -7.49 -9.66 -3.62
CA THR A 246 -8.15 -10.34 -4.74
C THR A 246 -8.84 -11.62 -4.28
N THR A 247 -10.12 -11.78 -4.61
CA THR A 247 -10.86 -13.03 -4.41
C THR A 247 -10.27 -14.12 -5.30
N ARG A 248 -9.67 -15.14 -4.69
CA ARG A 248 -8.97 -16.23 -5.39
C ARG A 248 -9.69 -17.55 -5.32
N ARG A 249 -10.49 -17.74 -4.29
CA ARG A 249 -11.25 -18.97 -4.05
C ARG A 249 -12.69 -18.64 -3.74
N LEU A 250 -13.59 -19.40 -4.36
CA LEU A 250 -15.00 -19.42 -3.98
C LEU A 250 -15.30 -20.78 -3.33
N ILE A 251 -15.91 -20.72 -2.14
CA ILE A 251 -16.41 -21.89 -1.44
C ILE A 251 -17.91 -21.79 -1.48
N VAL A 252 -18.53 -22.57 -2.36
CA VAL A 252 -19.95 -22.46 -2.67
C VAL A 252 -20.68 -23.68 -2.11
N HIS A 253 -21.80 -23.44 -1.41
CA HIS A 253 -22.69 -24.51 -0.96
C HIS A 253 -23.21 -25.31 -2.17
N GLU A 254 -23.30 -26.63 -2.05
CA GLU A 254 -23.65 -27.55 -3.14
C GLU A 254 -24.97 -27.13 -3.85
N SER A 255 -25.99 -26.78 -3.08
CA SER A 255 -27.30 -26.36 -3.62
C SER A 255 -27.26 -25.07 -4.44
N ARG A 256 -26.23 -24.26 -4.33
CA ARG A 256 -26.08 -22.96 -5.03
C ARG A 256 -25.07 -23.00 -6.17
N TYR A 257 -24.34 -24.11 -6.31
CA TYR A 257 -23.19 -24.20 -7.20
C TYR A 257 -23.51 -23.88 -8.66
N GLU A 258 -24.51 -24.55 -9.24
CA GLU A 258 -24.87 -24.37 -10.65
C GLU A 258 -25.42 -22.97 -10.96
N GLU A 259 -26.18 -22.41 -10.03
CA GLU A 259 -26.73 -21.07 -10.15
C GLU A 259 -25.61 -20.01 -10.11
N VAL A 260 -24.72 -20.10 -9.12
CA VAL A 260 -23.54 -19.21 -8.99
C VAL A 260 -22.65 -19.31 -10.21
N LEU A 261 -22.36 -20.52 -10.68
CA LEU A 261 -21.53 -20.75 -11.87
C LEU A 261 -22.13 -20.11 -13.13
N THR A 262 -23.43 -20.24 -13.32
CA THR A 262 -24.15 -19.67 -14.47
C THR A 262 -24.12 -18.13 -14.42
N GLN A 263 -24.42 -17.56 -13.27
CA GLN A 263 -24.42 -16.10 -13.10
C GLN A 263 -23.01 -15.51 -13.25
N LEU A 264 -21.97 -16.18 -12.72
CA LEU A 264 -20.58 -15.75 -12.89
C LEU A 264 -20.13 -15.80 -14.34
N LYS A 265 -20.44 -16.87 -15.09
CA LYS A 265 -20.14 -16.93 -16.53
C LYS A 265 -20.75 -15.74 -17.29
N HIS A 266 -22.01 -15.41 -16.98
CA HIS A 266 -22.68 -14.26 -17.60
C HIS A 266 -21.99 -12.94 -17.20
N ALA A 267 -21.68 -12.74 -15.93
CA ALA A 267 -21.04 -11.54 -15.44
C ALA A 267 -19.61 -11.34 -16.02
N TYR A 268 -18.80 -12.41 -16.04
CA TYR A 268 -17.46 -12.35 -16.64
C TYR A 268 -17.46 -12.06 -18.14
N ALA A 269 -18.48 -12.52 -18.87
CA ALA A 269 -18.63 -12.21 -20.30
C ALA A 269 -18.86 -10.71 -20.58
N GLN A 270 -19.28 -9.94 -19.58
CA GLN A 270 -19.48 -8.49 -19.67
C GLN A 270 -18.25 -7.68 -19.30
N VAL A 271 -17.20 -8.29 -18.73
CA VAL A 271 -15.97 -7.61 -18.35
C VAL A 271 -15.20 -7.19 -19.59
N LYS A 272 -15.23 -5.89 -19.89
CA LYS A 272 -14.45 -5.31 -21.00
C LYS A 272 -13.02 -5.07 -20.57
N ILE A 273 -12.09 -5.72 -21.27
CA ILE A 273 -10.64 -5.58 -21.08
C ILE A 273 -10.10 -4.62 -22.16
N GLY A 274 -9.27 -3.66 -21.76
CA GLY A 274 -8.71 -2.72 -22.73
C GLY A 274 -7.80 -1.65 -22.12
N ASN A 275 -7.65 -0.52 -22.82
CA ASN A 275 -6.90 0.61 -22.31
C ASN A 275 -7.57 1.15 -21.03
N PRO A 276 -6.86 1.21 -19.89
CA PRO A 276 -7.44 1.58 -18.59
C PRO A 276 -7.99 3.01 -18.53
N LEU A 277 -7.62 3.87 -19.47
CA LEU A 277 -8.11 5.25 -19.55
C LEU A 277 -9.39 5.38 -20.40
N ASP A 278 -9.77 4.35 -21.15
CA ASP A 278 -10.95 4.42 -22.00
C ASP A 278 -12.23 4.19 -21.18
N GLN A 279 -13.28 4.92 -21.56
CA GLN A 279 -14.57 4.82 -20.89
C GLN A 279 -15.22 3.43 -21.08
N GLY A 280 -15.73 2.87 -20.00
CA GLY A 280 -16.43 1.58 -20.00
C GLY A 280 -15.50 0.36 -19.97
N ILE A 281 -14.19 0.55 -19.89
CA ILE A 281 -13.24 -0.54 -19.58
C ILE A 281 -13.32 -0.86 -18.09
N LEU A 282 -13.40 -2.15 -17.78
CA LEU A 282 -13.51 -2.66 -16.40
C LEU A 282 -12.23 -3.32 -15.91
N MET A 283 -11.34 -3.69 -16.80
CA MET A 283 -10.04 -4.30 -16.46
C MET A 283 -8.96 -3.84 -17.44
N GLY A 284 -7.86 -3.37 -16.93
CA GLY A 284 -6.67 -3.04 -17.71
C GLY A 284 -5.68 -4.22 -17.80
N PRO A 285 -4.46 -3.98 -18.31
CA PRO A 285 -3.45 -5.02 -18.47
C PRO A 285 -2.82 -5.45 -17.13
N LEU A 286 -2.12 -6.59 -17.15
CA LEU A 286 -1.14 -6.94 -16.13
C LEU A 286 0.07 -6.01 -16.21
N ILE A 287 0.78 -5.88 -15.10
CA ILE A 287 1.90 -4.92 -14.96
C ILE A 287 3.05 -5.16 -15.97
N ASP A 288 3.32 -6.41 -16.32
CA ASP A 288 4.42 -6.76 -17.23
C ASP A 288 4.25 -8.15 -17.86
N GLN A 289 5.08 -8.42 -18.88
CA GLN A 289 5.12 -9.71 -19.59
C GLN A 289 5.49 -10.89 -18.68
N ALA A 290 6.28 -10.68 -17.64
CA ALA A 290 6.61 -11.73 -16.68
C ALA A 290 5.37 -12.15 -15.87
N SER A 291 4.46 -11.23 -15.59
CA SER A 291 3.18 -11.51 -14.94
C SER A 291 2.22 -12.26 -15.87
N VAL A 292 2.20 -11.93 -17.17
CA VAL A 292 1.46 -12.68 -18.18
C VAL A 292 1.95 -14.13 -18.26
N LYS A 293 3.25 -14.35 -18.36
CA LYS A 293 3.84 -15.70 -18.42
C LYS A 293 3.48 -16.53 -17.18
N ARG A 294 3.57 -15.95 -15.98
CA ARG A 294 3.17 -16.64 -14.74
C ARG A 294 1.69 -17.02 -14.73
N PHE A 295 0.83 -16.15 -15.25
CA PHE A 295 -0.59 -16.44 -15.38
C PHE A 295 -0.83 -17.63 -16.33
N GLU A 296 -0.20 -17.63 -17.51
CA GLU A 296 -0.30 -18.73 -18.48
C GLU A 296 0.25 -20.05 -17.93
N GLU A 297 1.37 -19.99 -17.17
CA GLU A 297 1.95 -21.16 -16.52
C GLU A 297 1.00 -21.74 -15.48
N ALA A 298 0.39 -20.89 -14.64
CA ALA A 298 -0.61 -21.32 -13.65
C ALA A 298 -1.83 -21.98 -14.29
N LEU A 299 -2.34 -21.46 -15.41
CA LEU A 299 -3.44 -22.09 -16.15
C LEU A 299 -3.07 -23.49 -16.67
N ARG A 300 -1.85 -23.63 -17.24
CA ARG A 300 -1.37 -24.93 -17.69
C ARG A 300 -1.21 -25.93 -16.54
N GLU A 301 -0.80 -25.45 -15.37
CA GLU A 301 -0.66 -26.28 -14.17
C GLU A 301 -2.02 -26.76 -13.67
N VAL A 302 -3.01 -25.86 -13.55
CA VAL A 302 -4.40 -26.21 -13.18
C VAL A 302 -4.96 -27.29 -14.09
N GLN A 303 -4.76 -27.19 -15.41
CA GLN A 303 -5.21 -28.19 -16.37
C GLN A 303 -4.50 -29.55 -16.21
N ARG A 304 -3.19 -29.53 -15.92
CA ARG A 304 -2.43 -30.78 -15.63
C ARG A 304 -2.88 -31.48 -14.35
N GLU A 305 -3.34 -30.70 -13.38
CA GLU A 305 -3.89 -31.23 -12.11
C GLU A 305 -5.36 -31.65 -12.21
N GLY A 306 -5.96 -31.61 -13.41
CA GLY A 306 -7.34 -32.02 -13.67
C GLY A 306 -8.38 -30.91 -13.45
N GLY A 307 -7.94 -29.66 -13.29
CA GLY A 307 -8.84 -28.51 -13.20
C GLY A 307 -9.39 -28.11 -14.58
N GLU A 308 -10.57 -27.51 -14.59
CA GLU A 308 -11.24 -26.99 -15.78
C GLU A 308 -11.21 -25.47 -15.82
N VAL A 309 -10.89 -24.89 -17.00
CA VAL A 309 -11.00 -23.45 -17.24
C VAL A 309 -12.40 -23.15 -17.76
N VAL A 310 -13.25 -22.66 -16.88
CA VAL A 310 -14.68 -22.44 -17.16
C VAL A 310 -14.94 -21.16 -17.97
N SER A 311 -14.11 -20.13 -17.78
CA SER A 311 -14.22 -18.85 -18.49
C SER A 311 -12.84 -18.19 -18.58
N GLY A 312 -12.58 -17.45 -19.67
CA GLY A 312 -11.30 -16.77 -19.89
C GLY A 312 -10.19 -17.74 -20.31
N GLY A 313 -8.93 -17.42 -19.92
CA GLY A 313 -7.78 -18.28 -20.21
C GLY A 313 -7.21 -18.16 -21.63
N LYS A 314 -7.55 -17.07 -22.34
CA LYS A 314 -7.08 -16.81 -23.72
C LYS A 314 -6.27 -15.51 -23.75
#